data_caee339c8a4d9180f9830d6180fbb3b6
#
_entry.id   caee339c8a4d9180f9830d6180fbb3b6
#
_cell.length_a   1.000
_cell.length_b   1.000
_cell.length_c   1.000
_cell.angle_alpha   90.00
_cell.angle_beta   90.00
_cell.angle_gamma   90.00
#
_symmetry.space_group_name_H-M   'P 1'
#
loop_
_entity.id
_entity.type
_entity.pdbx_description
1 polymer ?
#
loop_
_entity_poly.entity_id
_entity_poly.type
_entity_poly.pdbx_seq_one_letter_code
_entity_poly.pdbx_strand_id
1 'polypeptide(L)'
;PAGQSRSVKAPRRPFGEDWRLALLGDGESFDNQLFIVPETPEPIRIHYVGNEKPDDVEHMRFYLERAFSNTRLQHVEVLAHAPDALAGKLIHPDDRLLIVTEALPEHVIEEARSFCESGHPVLLVLKDDGLAPTLAALAASGPVPVTEAKVNEYALLTRLDFEHPLLAPFSEPRFSDFTKIHFWKHRTIDSGRLAGSRVPVRFDDDSPALIDLPVGRGHLLVLTSGWHPSDSQLALSSKFVPLLYSMMDMGRTS
;
A
#
# COMPACT_ATOMS: atom_id res chain seq x y z
N PRO A 1 11.28 -47.97 13.10
CA PRO A 1 12.47 -48.23 13.87
C PRO A 1 12.83 -47.02 14.72
N ALA A 2 13.33 -47.25 15.93
CA ALA A 2 13.77 -46.20 16.84
C ALA A 2 14.84 -45.29 16.15
N GLY A 3 14.70 -43.98 16.25
CA GLY A 3 15.63 -42.99 15.66
C GLY A 3 15.34 -42.59 14.21
N GLN A 4 14.22 -42.98 13.60
CA GLN A 4 13.82 -42.51 12.28
C GLN A 4 12.65 -41.57 12.39
N SER A 5 12.75 -40.37 11.77
CA SER A 5 11.60 -39.45 11.57
C SER A 5 10.93 -39.72 10.22
N ARG A 6 9.61 -39.69 10.18
CA ARG A 6 8.83 -39.89 8.96
C ARG A 6 7.78 -38.79 8.85
N SER A 7 7.77 -38.11 7.71
CA SER A 7 6.70 -37.17 7.40
C SER A 7 5.50 -37.91 6.81
N VAL A 8 4.32 -37.70 7.39
CA VAL A 8 3.06 -38.26 6.92
C VAL A 8 2.13 -37.10 6.54
N LYS A 9 1.60 -37.11 5.30
CA LYS A 9 0.57 -36.15 4.90
C LYS A 9 -0.79 -36.68 5.33
N ALA A 10 -1.44 -35.97 6.26
CA ALA A 10 -2.83 -36.23 6.60
C ALA A 10 -3.76 -35.72 5.48
N PRO A 11 -4.79 -36.47 5.06
CA PRO A 11 -5.75 -35.98 4.09
C PRO A 11 -6.53 -34.82 4.69
N ARG A 12 -6.68 -33.73 3.93
CA ARG A 12 -7.55 -32.62 4.32
C ARG A 12 -9.01 -33.06 4.23
N ARG A 13 -9.72 -32.95 5.33
CA ARG A 13 -11.18 -33.05 5.37
C ARG A 13 -11.80 -31.65 5.33
N PRO A 14 -13.04 -31.47 4.78
CA PRO A 14 -13.77 -30.23 4.92
C PRO A 14 -13.95 -29.86 6.40
N PHE A 15 -13.93 -28.59 6.71
CA PHE A 15 -13.97 -28.07 8.08
C PHE A 15 -15.20 -28.56 8.86
N GLY A 16 -14.96 -29.08 10.06
CA GLY A 16 -15.94 -29.40 11.10
C GLY A 16 -15.44 -28.82 12.43
N GLU A 17 -16.29 -28.82 13.45
CA GLU A 17 -16.08 -28.07 14.70
C GLU A 17 -14.84 -28.48 15.53
N ASP A 18 -14.23 -29.64 15.31
CA ASP A 18 -13.06 -30.10 16.06
C ASP A 18 -11.93 -30.59 15.14
N TRP A 19 -11.00 -29.71 14.84
CA TRP A 19 -9.78 -30.07 14.13
C TRP A 19 -8.66 -30.42 15.10
N ARG A 20 -8.41 -31.72 15.24
CA ARG A 20 -7.27 -32.24 15.98
C ARG A 20 -6.57 -33.34 15.22
N LEU A 21 -5.28 -33.37 15.27
CA LEU A 21 -4.46 -34.51 14.91
C LEU A 21 -4.24 -35.33 16.19
N ALA A 22 -4.54 -36.61 16.16
CA ALA A 22 -4.27 -37.51 17.27
C ALA A 22 -3.26 -38.56 16.80
N LEU A 23 -2.19 -38.73 17.57
CA LEU A 23 -1.26 -39.83 17.42
C LEU A 23 -1.81 -41.01 18.25
N LEU A 24 -1.94 -42.16 17.62
CA LEU A 24 -2.45 -43.36 18.27
C LEU A 24 -1.36 -44.42 18.28
N GLY A 25 -1.19 -45.13 19.40
CA GLY A 25 -0.34 -46.31 19.47
C GLY A 25 0.96 -46.15 20.26
N ASP A 26 1.13 -45.06 21.01
CA ASP A 26 2.16 -45.00 22.05
C ASP A 26 1.52 -45.03 23.46
N GLY A 27 2.35 -45.23 24.48
CA GLY A 27 1.91 -45.39 25.87
C GLY A 27 1.70 -44.06 26.61
N GLU A 28 2.06 -42.91 26.02
CA GLU A 28 2.01 -41.60 26.63
C GLU A 28 0.97 -40.71 25.92
N SER A 29 -0.10 -40.36 26.61
CA SER A 29 -1.21 -39.59 25.99
C SER A 29 -1.03 -38.05 26.05
N PHE A 30 0.04 -37.58 26.70
CA PHE A 30 0.21 -36.16 27.05
C PHE A 30 0.42 -35.28 25.82
N ASP A 31 1.21 -35.73 24.84
CA ASP A 31 1.56 -34.94 23.63
C ASP A 31 0.92 -35.49 22.34
N ASN A 32 0.00 -36.42 22.48
CA ASN A 32 -0.65 -37.11 21.36
C ASN A 32 -1.76 -36.33 20.66
N GLN A 33 -2.01 -35.11 21.03
CA GLN A 33 -3.07 -34.27 20.42
C GLN A 33 -2.54 -32.91 20.02
N LEU A 34 -2.69 -32.57 18.74
CA LEU A 34 -2.43 -31.25 18.21
C LEU A 34 -3.75 -30.64 17.71
N PHE A 35 -4.15 -29.53 18.30
CA PHE A 35 -5.31 -28.78 17.83
C PHE A 35 -4.91 -27.89 16.66
N ILE A 36 -5.69 -27.96 15.58
CA ILE A 36 -5.51 -27.12 14.40
C ILE A 36 -6.57 -26.03 14.44
N VAL A 37 -6.14 -24.80 14.65
CA VAL A 37 -7.03 -23.64 14.52
C VAL A 37 -7.13 -23.31 13.03
N PRO A 38 -8.33 -23.27 12.43
CA PRO A 38 -8.50 -22.83 11.06
C PRO A 38 -8.07 -21.36 10.96
N GLU A 39 -7.12 -21.08 10.07
CA GLU A 39 -6.79 -19.71 9.73
C GLU A 39 -7.93 -19.15 8.87
N THR A 40 -8.65 -18.16 9.38
CA THR A 40 -9.59 -17.38 8.57
C THR A 40 -8.78 -16.29 7.89
N PRO A 41 -8.81 -16.19 6.53
CA PRO A 41 -8.12 -15.13 5.84
C PRO A 41 -8.58 -13.76 6.36
N GLU A 42 -7.64 -12.87 6.67
CA GLU A 42 -7.94 -11.50 7.01
C GLU A 42 -8.43 -10.78 5.75
N PRO A 43 -9.68 -10.26 5.73
CA PRO A 43 -10.14 -9.44 4.63
C PRO A 43 -9.44 -8.08 4.69
N ILE A 44 -8.97 -7.62 3.55
CA ILE A 44 -8.31 -6.32 3.39
C ILE A 44 -8.98 -5.63 2.21
N ARG A 45 -9.47 -4.41 2.41
CA ARG A 45 -10.08 -3.62 1.36
C ARG A 45 -9.25 -2.38 1.06
N ILE A 46 -8.97 -2.19 -0.22
CA ILE A 46 -8.27 -1.03 -0.74
C ILE A 46 -9.24 -0.28 -1.64
N HIS A 47 -9.51 0.98 -1.32
CA HIS A 47 -10.31 1.84 -2.18
C HIS A 47 -9.38 2.55 -3.17
N TYR A 48 -9.74 2.50 -4.44
CA TYR A 48 -9.02 3.16 -5.52
C TYR A 48 -9.95 4.17 -6.21
N VAL A 49 -9.58 5.43 -6.22
CA VAL A 49 -10.33 6.49 -6.89
C VAL A 49 -9.67 6.82 -8.21
N GLY A 50 -10.34 6.43 -9.30
CA GLY A 50 -9.90 6.65 -10.67
C GLY A 50 -10.90 6.14 -11.67
N ASN A 51 -10.90 6.70 -12.88
CA ASN A 51 -11.82 6.34 -13.97
C ASN A 51 -11.23 5.30 -14.93
N GLU A 52 -10.11 4.69 -14.56
CA GLU A 52 -9.34 3.78 -15.41
C GLU A 52 -10.02 2.42 -15.53
N LYS A 53 -9.84 1.79 -16.70
CA LYS A 53 -10.32 0.42 -16.92
C LYS A 53 -9.36 -0.60 -16.31
N PRO A 54 -9.87 -1.71 -15.74
CA PRO A 54 -9.03 -2.71 -15.06
C PRO A 54 -8.10 -3.50 -16.01
N ASP A 55 -8.43 -3.53 -17.31
CA ASP A 55 -7.68 -4.30 -18.32
C ASP A 55 -6.70 -3.43 -19.12
N ASP A 56 -6.61 -2.13 -18.83
CA ASP A 56 -5.76 -1.21 -19.57
C ASP A 56 -4.36 -1.14 -18.96
N VAL A 57 -3.38 -1.77 -19.61
CA VAL A 57 -1.99 -1.87 -19.18
C VAL A 57 -1.26 -0.52 -19.13
N GLU A 58 -1.80 0.52 -19.77
CA GLU A 58 -1.24 1.86 -19.75
C GLU A 58 -1.63 2.66 -18.48
N HIS A 59 -2.44 2.03 -17.59
CA HIS A 59 -2.98 2.71 -16.43
C HIS A 59 -2.62 2.04 -15.10
N MET A 60 -2.65 2.82 -14.02
CA MET A 60 -2.23 2.42 -12.67
C MET A 60 -3.09 1.31 -12.08
N ARG A 61 -4.41 1.35 -12.32
CA ARG A 61 -5.37 0.37 -11.80
C ARG A 61 -5.03 -1.06 -12.20
N PHE A 62 -4.60 -1.26 -13.47
CA PHE A 62 -4.20 -2.58 -13.98
C PHE A 62 -3.17 -3.28 -13.08
N TYR A 63 -2.13 -2.54 -12.68
CA TYR A 63 -1.04 -3.06 -11.86
C TYR A 63 -1.47 -3.25 -10.41
N LEU A 64 -2.28 -2.33 -9.87
CA LEU A 64 -2.76 -2.42 -8.50
C LEU A 64 -3.61 -3.68 -8.27
N GLU A 65 -4.57 -3.96 -9.14
CA GLU A 65 -5.44 -5.15 -9.03
C GLU A 65 -4.65 -6.47 -9.14
N ARG A 66 -3.48 -6.44 -9.79
CA ARG A 66 -2.59 -7.59 -9.96
C ARG A 66 -1.46 -7.69 -8.94
N ALA A 67 -1.29 -6.65 -8.13
CA ALA A 67 -0.26 -6.61 -7.09
C ALA A 67 -0.52 -7.63 -5.98
N PHE A 68 -1.77 -7.96 -5.71
CA PHE A 68 -2.15 -8.80 -4.61
C PHE A 68 -2.63 -10.17 -5.07
N SER A 69 -2.02 -11.22 -4.52
CA SER A 69 -2.51 -12.57 -4.68
C SER A 69 -3.22 -13.00 -3.41
N ASN A 70 -4.39 -13.61 -3.58
CA ASN A 70 -5.11 -14.19 -2.46
C ASN A 70 -4.28 -15.34 -1.86
N THR A 71 -4.06 -15.29 -0.58
CA THR A 71 -3.35 -16.31 0.18
C THR A 71 -4.30 -16.99 1.16
N ARG A 72 -3.78 -17.94 1.94
CA ARG A 72 -4.56 -18.54 3.02
C ARG A 72 -4.77 -17.60 4.21
N LEU A 73 -3.89 -16.59 4.35
CA LEU A 73 -3.87 -15.66 5.48
C LEU A 73 -4.55 -14.35 5.17
N GLN A 74 -4.61 -13.95 3.89
CA GLN A 74 -5.10 -12.64 3.46
C GLN A 74 -5.91 -12.75 2.18
N HIS A 75 -6.99 -11.99 2.13
CA HIS A 75 -7.81 -11.76 0.95
C HIS A 75 -7.88 -10.26 0.70
N VAL A 76 -7.16 -9.78 -0.32
CA VAL A 76 -7.12 -8.36 -0.67
C VAL A 76 -8.10 -8.08 -1.79
N GLU A 77 -9.03 -7.17 -1.55
CA GLU A 77 -10.02 -6.69 -2.52
C GLU A 77 -9.74 -5.23 -2.88
N VAL A 78 -9.58 -4.94 -4.17
CA VAL A 78 -9.45 -3.58 -4.69
C VAL A 78 -10.81 -3.11 -5.19
N LEU A 79 -11.35 -2.08 -4.53
CA LEU A 79 -12.65 -1.47 -4.84
C LEU A 79 -12.42 -0.16 -5.58
N ALA A 80 -12.66 -0.17 -6.89
CA ALA A 80 -12.48 1.03 -7.70
C ALA A 80 -13.76 1.87 -7.77
N HIS A 81 -13.58 3.19 -7.63
CA HIS A 81 -14.64 4.18 -7.61
C HIS A 81 -14.33 5.34 -8.56
N ALA A 82 -15.35 5.85 -9.24
CA ALA A 82 -15.25 7.20 -9.79
C ALA A 82 -15.17 8.21 -8.62
N PRO A 83 -14.56 9.39 -8.81
CA PRO A 83 -14.40 10.38 -7.74
C PRO A 83 -15.68 10.70 -6.96
N ASP A 84 -16.80 10.87 -7.66
CA ASP A 84 -18.11 11.19 -7.04
C ASP A 84 -18.75 9.98 -6.32
N ALA A 85 -18.33 8.75 -6.66
CA ALA A 85 -18.94 7.53 -6.17
C ALA A 85 -18.28 6.98 -4.88
N LEU A 86 -17.25 7.65 -4.35
CA LEU A 86 -16.58 7.26 -3.12
C LEU A 86 -17.42 7.58 -1.87
N ALA A 87 -18.26 8.60 -1.94
CA ALA A 87 -19.05 9.06 -0.79
C ALA A 87 -19.84 7.94 -0.12
N GLY A 88 -19.71 7.82 1.21
CA GLY A 88 -20.35 6.80 2.03
C GLY A 88 -19.77 5.39 1.86
N LYS A 89 -18.58 5.23 1.29
CA LYS A 89 -17.94 3.93 1.06
C LYS A 89 -16.84 3.58 2.06
N LEU A 90 -16.24 4.57 2.74
CA LEU A 90 -15.13 4.40 3.67
C LEU A 90 -15.62 4.12 5.10
N ILE A 91 -16.38 3.05 5.28
CA ILE A 91 -17.07 2.76 6.57
C ILE A 91 -16.82 1.35 7.11
N HIS A 92 -16.15 0.50 6.34
CA HIS A 92 -15.96 -0.89 6.73
C HIS A 92 -14.70 -1.05 7.59
N PRO A 93 -14.71 -1.89 8.65
CA PRO A 93 -13.55 -2.09 9.51
C PRO A 93 -12.34 -2.71 8.78
N ASP A 94 -12.58 -3.33 7.62
CA ASP A 94 -11.51 -3.93 6.79
C ASP A 94 -10.93 -2.95 5.75
N ASP A 95 -11.43 -1.71 5.69
CA ASP A 95 -10.87 -0.68 4.84
C ASP A 95 -9.47 -0.30 5.37
N ARG A 96 -8.43 -0.53 4.55
CA ARG A 96 -7.03 -0.39 4.99
C ARG A 96 -6.27 0.74 4.31
N LEU A 97 -6.65 1.10 3.10
CA LEU A 97 -5.96 2.10 2.30
C LEU A 97 -6.93 2.77 1.33
N LEU A 98 -6.86 4.07 1.25
CA LEU A 98 -7.48 4.85 0.17
C LEU A 98 -6.39 5.34 -0.77
N ILE A 99 -6.52 5.04 -2.06
CA ILE A 99 -5.63 5.52 -3.13
C ILE A 99 -6.41 6.51 -3.99
N VAL A 100 -5.89 7.73 -4.11
CA VAL A 100 -6.51 8.82 -4.87
C VAL A 100 -5.61 9.15 -6.06
N THR A 101 -6.15 9.01 -7.26
CA THR A 101 -5.43 9.30 -8.52
C THR A 101 -6.15 10.34 -9.40
N GLU A 102 -7.30 10.82 -8.95
CA GLU A 102 -8.11 11.85 -9.62
C GLU A 102 -8.50 12.97 -8.63
N ALA A 103 -8.84 14.13 -9.16
CA ALA A 103 -9.34 15.22 -8.35
C ALA A 103 -10.64 14.83 -7.62
N LEU A 104 -10.70 15.12 -6.31
CA LEU A 104 -11.86 14.80 -5.49
C LEU A 104 -12.81 16.00 -5.38
N PRO A 105 -14.13 15.77 -5.44
CA PRO A 105 -15.13 16.77 -5.07
C PRO A 105 -15.03 17.14 -3.58
N GLU A 106 -15.44 18.33 -3.20
CA GLU A 106 -15.31 18.85 -1.83
C GLU A 106 -15.91 17.93 -0.77
N HIS A 107 -17.12 17.42 -0.99
CA HIS A 107 -17.80 16.50 -0.05
C HIS A 107 -17.07 15.15 0.12
N VAL A 108 -16.32 14.71 -0.90
CA VAL A 108 -15.50 13.49 -0.84
C VAL A 108 -14.18 13.75 -0.13
N ILE A 109 -13.63 14.97 -0.26
CA ILE A 109 -12.41 15.37 0.46
C ILE A 109 -12.62 15.29 1.97
N GLU A 110 -13.76 15.77 2.48
CA GLU A 110 -14.09 15.70 3.91
C GLU A 110 -14.13 14.25 4.42
N GLU A 111 -14.73 13.34 3.65
CA GLU A 111 -14.78 11.93 4.00
C GLU A 111 -13.38 11.28 3.95
N ALA A 112 -12.60 11.53 2.91
CA ALA A 112 -11.22 11.03 2.79
C ALA A 112 -10.32 11.55 3.92
N ARG A 113 -10.50 12.82 4.33
CA ARG A 113 -9.81 13.37 5.50
C ARG A 113 -10.23 12.68 6.80
N SER A 114 -11.53 12.53 7.02
CA SER A 114 -12.07 11.84 8.20
C SER A 114 -11.54 10.41 8.29
N PHE A 115 -11.46 9.70 7.17
CA PHE A 115 -10.85 8.39 7.06
C PHE A 115 -9.37 8.41 7.49
N CYS A 116 -8.60 9.39 6.98
CA CYS A 116 -7.21 9.58 7.37
C CYS A 116 -7.10 9.92 8.86
N GLU A 117 -7.86 10.90 9.36
CA GLU A 117 -7.85 11.34 10.76
C GLU A 117 -8.21 10.22 11.74
N SER A 118 -9.01 9.24 11.31
CA SER A 118 -9.38 8.07 12.11
C SER A 118 -8.26 7.02 12.24
N GLY A 119 -7.14 7.17 11.52
CA GLY A 119 -5.98 6.30 11.64
C GLY A 119 -5.64 5.50 10.37
N HIS A 120 -6.34 5.73 9.27
CA HIS A 120 -6.09 5.00 8.02
C HIS A 120 -5.17 5.79 7.09
N PRO A 121 -4.28 5.15 6.33
CA PRO A 121 -3.46 5.82 5.34
C PRO A 121 -4.28 6.20 4.09
N VAL A 122 -3.99 7.39 3.57
CA VAL A 122 -4.48 7.88 2.29
C VAL A 122 -3.27 8.12 1.39
N LEU A 123 -3.20 7.46 0.24
CA LEU A 123 -2.17 7.67 -0.77
C LEU A 123 -2.72 8.54 -1.89
N LEU A 124 -2.20 9.76 -2.01
CA LEU A 124 -2.42 10.63 -3.16
C LEU A 124 -1.30 10.44 -4.18
N VAL A 125 -1.65 10.07 -5.41
CA VAL A 125 -0.68 9.91 -6.50
C VAL A 125 -0.78 11.11 -7.44
N LEU A 126 0.23 11.96 -7.41
CA LEU A 126 0.31 13.15 -8.27
C LEU A 126 0.74 12.77 -9.67
N LYS A 127 -0.19 12.30 -10.49
CA LYS A 127 0.07 11.97 -11.89
C LYS A 127 0.08 13.19 -12.80
N ASP A 128 -0.52 14.31 -12.36
CA ASP A 128 -0.53 15.61 -13.05
C ASP A 128 -0.70 16.76 -12.04
N ASP A 129 -0.65 18.00 -12.54
CA ASP A 129 -0.78 19.22 -11.74
C ASP A 129 -2.23 19.53 -11.32
N GLY A 130 -3.22 18.94 -11.99
CA GLY A 130 -4.64 19.07 -11.65
C GLY A 130 -5.00 18.56 -10.26
N LEU A 131 -4.13 17.74 -9.64
CA LEU A 131 -4.30 17.21 -8.29
C LEU A 131 -3.81 18.16 -7.19
N ALA A 132 -3.22 19.32 -7.52
CA ALA A 132 -2.77 20.29 -6.53
C ALA A 132 -3.87 20.80 -5.58
N PRO A 133 -5.11 21.09 -6.04
CA PRO A 133 -6.20 21.48 -5.13
C PRO A 133 -6.59 20.36 -4.17
N THR A 134 -6.65 19.10 -4.66
CA THR A 134 -6.95 17.92 -3.82
C THR A 134 -5.87 17.70 -2.76
N LEU A 135 -4.59 17.86 -3.12
CA LEU A 135 -3.48 17.81 -2.16
C LEU A 135 -3.65 18.87 -1.07
N ALA A 136 -3.84 20.13 -1.45
CA ALA A 136 -3.98 21.23 -0.49
C ALA A 136 -5.16 21.00 0.47
N ALA A 137 -6.29 20.53 -0.05
CA ALA A 137 -7.49 20.24 0.74
C ALA A 137 -7.31 19.03 1.68
N LEU A 138 -6.76 17.93 1.21
CA LEU A 138 -6.46 16.76 2.06
C LEU A 138 -5.44 17.09 3.16
N ALA A 139 -4.44 17.91 2.85
CA ALA A 139 -3.42 18.34 3.81
C ALA A 139 -3.90 19.46 4.75
N ALA A 140 -5.09 20.05 4.54
CA ALA A 140 -5.55 21.28 5.19
C ALA A 140 -4.49 22.40 5.14
N SER A 141 -3.80 22.52 4.02
CA SER A 141 -2.74 23.50 3.81
C SER A 141 -3.22 24.64 2.89
N GLY A 142 -2.43 25.70 2.81
CA GLY A 142 -2.55 26.65 1.73
C GLY A 142 -2.22 26.05 0.36
N PRO A 143 -2.31 26.81 -0.73
CA PRO A 143 -1.99 26.30 -2.07
C PRO A 143 -0.58 25.72 -2.15
N VAL A 144 -0.48 24.51 -2.67
CA VAL A 144 0.79 23.79 -2.92
C VAL A 144 0.94 23.66 -4.43
N PRO A 145 1.78 24.49 -5.08
CA PRO A 145 2.05 24.36 -6.49
C PRO A 145 2.64 23.00 -6.84
N VAL A 146 2.07 22.35 -7.84
CA VAL A 146 2.55 21.10 -8.41
C VAL A 146 2.96 21.38 -9.84
N THR A 147 4.17 21.01 -10.23
CA THR A 147 4.67 21.19 -11.59
C THR A 147 5.38 19.94 -12.08
N GLU A 148 5.28 19.63 -13.36
CA GLU A 148 6.03 18.51 -13.92
C GLU A 148 7.54 18.83 -13.94
N ALA A 149 8.37 17.92 -13.46
CA ALA A 149 9.82 18.04 -13.47
C ALA A 149 10.39 17.91 -14.88
N LYS A 150 11.49 18.58 -15.15
CA LYS A 150 12.23 18.39 -16.38
C LYS A 150 13.18 17.19 -16.22
N VAL A 151 12.76 16.05 -16.71
CA VAL A 151 13.55 14.82 -16.75
C VAL A 151 14.16 14.65 -18.14
N ASN A 152 15.48 14.45 -18.22
CA ASN A 152 16.16 14.29 -19.54
C ASN A 152 15.91 12.90 -20.12
N GLU A 153 16.40 11.85 -19.47
CA GLU A 153 16.18 10.46 -19.87
C GLU A 153 15.28 9.77 -18.85
N TYR A 154 15.70 9.70 -17.60
CA TYR A 154 14.95 9.21 -16.44
C TYR A 154 15.53 9.80 -15.17
N ALA A 155 14.73 9.83 -14.11
CA ALA A 155 15.14 10.13 -12.75
C ALA A 155 15.28 8.83 -11.95
N LEU A 156 16.12 8.85 -10.92
CA LEU A 156 16.35 7.73 -10.00
C LEU A 156 16.05 8.12 -8.57
N LEU A 157 15.65 7.14 -7.76
CA LEU A 157 15.54 7.32 -6.32
C LEU A 157 16.93 7.17 -5.69
N THR A 158 17.45 8.24 -5.10
CA THR A 158 18.84 8.29 -4.60
C THR A 158 18.93 8.45 -3.10
N ARG A 159 17.95 9.09 -2.46
CA ARG A 159 17.89 9.27 -1.01
C ARG A 159 16.69 8.56 -0.45
N LEU A 160 16.96 7.53 0.35
CA LEU A 160 15.95 6.70 1.01
C LEU A 160 16.25 6.66 2.50
N ASP A 161 15.25 7.04 3.31
CA ASP A 161 15.31 6.95 4.77
C ASP A 161 14.77 5.58 5.22
N PHE A 162 15.67 4.60 5.37
CA PHE A 162 15.31 3.25 5.80
C PHE A 162 14.89 3.15 7.29
N GLU A 163 15.03 4.23 8.08
CA GLU A 163 14.48 4.30 9.43
C GLU A 163 12.98 4.63 9.41
N HIS A 164 12.49 5.17 8.28
CA HIS A 164 11.06 5.44 8.11
C HIS A 164 10.26 4.13 8.00
N PRO A 165 9.10 3.98 8.69
CA PRO A 165 8.29 2.74 8.67
C PRO A 165 7.97 2.21 7.28
N LEU A 166 7.68 3.09 6.31
CA LEU A 166 7.42 2.72 4.92
C LEU A 166 8.57 1.98 4.26
N LEU A 167 9.82 2.27 4.66
CA LEU A 167 11.01 1.74 4.02
C LEU A 167 11.72 0.68 4.87
N ALA A 168 11.28 0.45 6.09
CA ALA A 168 11.84 -0.55 7.00
C ALA A 168 11.98 -1.95 6.38
N PRO A 169 11.01 -2.48 5.57
CA PRO A 169 11.17 -3.77 4.89
C PRO A 169 12.31 -3.83 3.89
N PHE A 170 12.83 -2.68 3.46
CA PHE A 170 13.90 -2.56 2.47
C PHE A 170 15.27 -2.26 3.10
N SER A 171 15.39 -2.22 4.42
CA SER A 171 16.64 -1.88 5.14
C SER A 171 17.75 -2.92 4.92
N GLU A 172 17.41 -4.18 4.62
CA GLU A 172 18.40 -5.21 4.30
C GLU A 172 19.10 -4.92 2.96
N PRO A 173 20.45 -5.06 2.86
CA PRO A 173 21.22 -4.72 1.65
C PRO A 173 20.70 -5.37 0.35
N ARG A 174 20.18 -6.60 0.42
CA ARG A 174 19.61 -7.31 -0.75
C ARG A 174 18.33 -6.67 -1.28
N PHE A 175 17.64 -5.86 -0.47
CA PHE A 175 16.39 -5.19 -0.83
C PHE A 175 16.50 -3.67 -0.96
N SER A 176 17.62 -3.08 -0.61
CA SER A 176 17.81 -1.62 -0.55
C SER A 176 18.10 -0.96 -1.90
N ASP A 177 18.36 -1.74 -2.95
CA ASP A 177 18.67 -1.19 -4.28
C ASP A 177 17.39 -0.78 -5.02
N PHE A 178 17.19 0.53 -5.16
CA PHE A 178 16.11 1.17 -5.92
C PHE A 178 16.60 1.79 -7.25
N THR A 179 17.90 1.75 -7.52
CA THR A 179 18.50 2.42 -8.69
C THR A 179 18.11 1.80 -10.04
N LYS A 180 17.48 0.62 -10.01
CA LYS A 180 16.98 -0.05 -11.23
C LYS A 180 15.57 0.36 -11.63
N ILE A 181 14.93 1.27 -10.85
CA ILE A 181 13.58 1.75 -11.12
C ILE A 181 13.71 3.10 -11.79
N HIS A 182 13.38 3.16 -13.07
CA HIS A 182 13.43 4.40 -13.83
C HIS A 182 12.11 5.15 -13.73
N PHE A 183 12.19 6.47 -13.61
CA PHE A 183 11.06 7.39 -13.59
C PHE A 183 11.22 8.37 -14.75
N TRP A 184 10.35 8.31 -15.73
CA TRP A 184 10.38 9.21 -16.88
C TRP A 184 9.66 10.52 -16.59
N LYS A 185 8.70 10.48 -15.63
CA LYS A 185 7.98 11.66 -15.18
C LYS A 185 7.80 11.65 -13.69
N HIS A 186 8.00 12.79 -13.07
CA HIS A 186 7.59 13.06 -11.70
C HIS A 186 7.19 14.53 -11.54
N ARG A 187 6.54 14.85 -10.43
CA ARG A 187 6.08 16.22 -10.13
C ARG A 187 6.93 16.78 -9.00
N THR A 188 7.27 18.05 -9.15
CA THR A 188 7.96 18.80 -8.11
C THR A 188 6.94 19.54 -7.27
N ILE A 189 7.12 19.48 -5.97
CA ILE A 189 6.35 20.23 -4.99
C ILE A 189 7.28 20.77 -3.89
N ASP A 190 6.91 21.90 -3.30
CA ASP A 190 7.58 22.42 -2.12
C ASP A 190 6.99 21.77 -0.86
N SER A 191 7.66 20.71 -0.35
CA SER A 191 7.24 20.01 0.87
C SER A 191 7.26 20.91 2.11
N GLY A 192 7.98 22.02 2.10
CA GLY A 192 7.97 23.00 3.19
C GLY A 192 6.60 23.67 3.39
N ARG A 193 5.71 23.63 2.39
CA ARG A 193 4.33 24.07 2.51
C ARG A 193 3.41 23.07 3.21
N LEU A 194 3.85 21.84 3.39
CA LEU A 194 3.14 20.78 4.10
C LEU A 194 3.72 20.66 5.52
N ALA A 195 3.23 21.48 6.42
CA ALA A 195 3.76 21.57 7.78
C ALA A 195 3.71 20.21 8.50
N GLY A 196 4.84 19.78 9.07
CA GLY A 196 4.96 18.50 9.77
C GLY A 196 5.22 17.30 8.85
N SER A 197 5.31 17.50 7.53
CA SER A 197 5.62 16.41 6.61
C SER A 197 7.08 15.94 6.73
N ARG A 198 7.30 14.66 6.40
CA ARG A 198 8.61 14.05 6.19
C ARG A 198 8.75 13.64 4.74
N VAL A 199 9.98 13.59 4.24
CA VAL A 199 10.29 13.15 2.87
C VAL A 199 11.20 11.94 2.94
N PRO A 200 10.62 10.72 3.09
CA PRO A 200 11.42 9.50 3.21
C PRO A 200 12.11 9.09 1.91
N VAL A 201 11.66 9.57 0.75
CA VAL A 201 12.27 9.24 -0.55
C VAL A 201 12.42 10.49 -1.41
N ARG A 202 13.61 10.67 -2.00
CA ARG A 202 13.90 11.74 -2.95
C ARG A 202 14.48 11.20 -4.24
N PHE A 203 14.24 11.95 -5.32
CA PHE A 203 14.89 11.74 -6.60
C PHE A 203 16.35 12.27 -6.58
N ASP A 204 17.06 12.02 -7.67
CA ASP A 204 18.42 12.45 -7.89
C ASP A 204 18.57 13.98 -8.09
N ASP A 205 17.48 14.67 -8.44
CA ASP A 205 17.39 16.14 -8.47
C ASP A 205 17.02 16.74 -7.10
N ASP A 206 17.00 15.92 -6.04
CA ASP A 206 16.62 16.26 -4.66
C ASP A 206 15.12 16.58 -4.46
N SER A 207 14.29 16.50 -5.50
CA SER A 207 12.85 16.67 -5.35
C SER A 207 12.21 15.50 -4.59
N PRO A 208 11.13 15.74 -3.83
CA PRO A 208 10.42 14.69 -3.10
C PRO A 208 9.81 13.65 -4.07
N ALA A 209 10.09 12.36 -3.85
CA ALA A 209 9.44 11.25 -4.54
C ALA A 209 8.25 10.70 -3.73
N LEU A 210 8.43 10.60 -2.41
CA LEU A 210 7.40 10.19 -1.48
C LEU A 210 7.43 11.13 -0.28
N ILE A 211 6.25 11.61 0.12
CA ILE A 211 6.06 12.46 1.28
C ILE A 211 5.10 11.76 2.23
N ASP A 212 5.38 11.82 3.52
CA ASP A 212 4.51 11.40 4.60
C ASP A 212 4.09 12.60 5.43
N LEU A 213 2.79 12.89 5.46
CA LEU A 213 2.19 13.93 6.26
C LEU A 213 1.24 13.30 7.29
N PRO A 214 1.55 13.36 8.59
CA PRO A 214 0.61 12.96 9.63
C PRO A 214 -0.68 13.79 9.60
N VAL A 215 -1.84 13.13 9.56
CA VAL A 215 -3.16 13.78 9.59
C VAL A 215 -4.03 13.07 10.63
N GLY A 216 -4.26 13.72 11.76
CA GLY A 216 -4.92 13.08 12.91
C GLY A 216 -4.10 11.89 13.43
N ARG A 217 -4.68 10.69 13.39
CA ARG A 217 -3.99 9.44 13.76
C ARG A 217 -3.43 8.67 12.56
N GLY A 218 -3.76 9.10 11.33
CA GLY A 218 -3.33 8.46 10.10
C GLY A 218 -2.29 9.27 9.35
N HIS A 219 -2.08 8.89 8.09
CA HIS A 219 -1.03 9.42 7.24
C HIS A 219 -1.55 9.76 5.85
N LEU A 220 -1.34 10.98 5.40
CA LEU A 220 -1.47 11.35 3.99
C LEU A 220 -0.12 11.13 3.32
N LEU A 221 -0.04 10.09 2.51
CA LEU A 221 1.13 9.76 1.71
C LEU A 221 0.98 10.40 0.34
N VAL A 222 2.02 11.08 -0.15
CA VAL A 222 2.00 11.71 -1.47
C VAL A 222 3.11 11.11 -2.32
N LEU A 223 2.73 10.39 -3.38
CA LEU A 223 3.65 9.89 -4.38
C LEU A 223 3.65 10.87 -5.56
N THR A 224 4.81 11.40 -5.92
CA THR A 224 4.93 12.45 -6.94
C THR A 224 5.11 11.93 -8.37
N SER A 225 5.03 10.63 -8.57
CA SER A 225 5.04 9.96 -9.87
C SER A 225 3.97 8.87 -9.89
N GLY A 226 3.34 8.65 -11.03
CA GLY A 226 2.50 7.48 -11.25
C GLY A 226 3.34 6.20 -11.38
N TRP A 227 2.72 5.05 -11.18
CA TRP A 227 3.36 3.75 -11.44
C TRP A 227 2.93 3.11 -12.76
N HIS A 228 2.18 3.82 -13.59
CA HIS A 228 1.86 3.39 -14.95
C HIS A 228 3.08 3.58 -15.89
N PRO A 229 3.17 2.83 -17.00
CA PRO A 229 4.38 2.75 -17.84
C PRO A 229 4.89 4.07 -18.38
N SER A 230 4.01 5.05 -18.62
CA SER A 230 4.44 6.36 -19.13
C SER A 230 5.08 7.26 -18.07
N ASP A 231 4.93 6.94 -16.77
CA ASP A 231 5.57 7.69 -15.70
C ASP A 231 6.77 6.94 -15.09
N SER A 232 6.64 5.61 -14.84
CA SER A 232 7.73 4.89 -14.18
C SER A 232 7.67 3.37 -14.35
N GLN A 233 8.76 2.70 -13.97
CA GLN A 233 8.86 1.24 -13.82
C GLN A 233 8.47 0.75 -12.41
N LEU A 234 7.94 1.59 -11.54
CA LEU A 234 7.71 1.25 -10.14
C LEU A 234 6.83 0.00 -9.99
N ALA A 235 5.72 -0.09 -10.73
CA ALA A 235 4.82 -1.24 -10.67
C ALA A 235 5.45 -2.56 -11.16
N LEU A 236 6.47 -2.49 -12.00
CA LEU A 236 7.19 -3.65 -12.53
C LEU A 236 8.35 -4.08 -11.62
N SER A 237 8.62 -3.32 -10.57
CA SER A 237 9.70 -3.61 -9.64
C SER A 237 9.27 -4.55 -8.51
N SER A 238 10.23 -5.30 -7.96
CA SER A 238 10.01 -6.11 -6.75
C SER A 238 9.73 -5.28 -5.49
N LYS A 239 9.80 -3.94 -5.58
CA LYS A 239 9.56 -3.02 -4.48
C LYS A 239 8.09 -2.62 -4.36
N PHE A 240 7.33 -2.68 -5.45
CA PHE A 240 5.97 -2.16 -5.51
C PHE A 240 5.03 -2.81 -4.49
N VAL A 241 4.92 -4.12 -4.53
CA VAL A 241 4.01 -4.85 -3.64
C VAL A 241 4.39 -4.70 -2.16
N PRO A 242 5.66 -4.89 -1.74
CA PRO A 242 6.04 -4.63 -0.36
C PRO A 242 5.81 -3.18 0.09
N LEU A 243 5.98 -2.19 -0.80
CA LEU A 243 5.70 -0.79 -0.49
C LEU A 243 4.20 -0.56 -0.21
N LEU A 244 3.31 -1.16 -1.00
CA LEU A 244 1.87 -1.10 -0.77
C LEU A 244 1.48 -1.73 0.58
N TYR A 245 2.08 -2.88 0.95
CA TYR A 245 1.87 -3.48 2.27
C TYR A 245 2.36 -2.57 3.40
N SER A 246 3.55 -1.97 3.26
CA SER A 246 4.04 -1.00 4.25
C SER A 246 3.09 0.18 4.44
N MET A 247 2.48 0.68 3.35
CA MET A 247 1.48 1.75 3.42
C MET A 247 0.24 1.32 4.21
N MET A 248 -0.28 0.12 3.97
CA MET A 248 -1.43 -0.41 4.71
C MET A 248 -1.14 -0.62 6.20
N ASP A 249 0.09 -1.01 6.54
CA ASP A 249 0.51 -1.26 7.92
C ASP A 249 0.69 0.03 8.73
N MET A 250 0.89 1.19 8.09
CA MET A 250 1.00 2.47 8.80
C MET A 250 -0.26 2.82 9.61
N GLY A 251 -1.42 2.34 9.23
CA GLY A 251 -2.66 2.51 9.99
C GLY A 251 -2.79 1.56 11.20
N ARG A 252 -1.90 0.59 11.38
CA ARG A 252 -1.98 -0.45 12.45
C ARG A 252 -1.11 -0.16 13.67
N THR A 253 -0.28 0.86 13.62
CA THR A 253 0.75 1.16 14.65
C THR A 253 0.24 2.12 15.74
N SER A 254 -1.01 1.99 16.15
CA SER A 254 -1.57 2.82 17.25
C SER A 254 -2.01 1.95 18.41
#